data_35360c95a9d0940023780b03cc85b566
#
_entry.id   35360c95a9d0940023780b03cc85b566
#
_cell.length_a   1.000
_cell.length_b   1.000
_cell.length_c   1.000
_cell.angle_alpha   90.00
_cell.angle_beta   90.00
_cell.angle_gamma   90.00
#
_symmetry.space_group_name_H-M   'P 1'
#
loop_
_entity.id
_entity.type
_entity.pdbx_description
1 polymer ?
#
loop_
_entity_poly.entity_id
_entity_poly.type
_entity_poly.pdbx_seq_one_letter_code
_entity_poly.pdbx_strand_id
1 'polypeptide(L)'
;MSQASVEIVKEFFAANRFFVLGDEDILFIRNSLARESAGSPGFVIPSDEITLIKNGVVKVISWHTMKFTPAVLNKNPEIFDFVAGSYRHIVKKTFMEENFSRILVIPALPSSENLRIDSIKIMKEKGIDGVITFPSLIAGLIDKIEARQVYLSSVNEVLRILKFYRFFVEKEQILPF
;
A
#
# COMPACT_ATOMS: atom_id res chain seq x y z
N MET A 1 -14.81 8.56 0.89
CA MET A 1 -13.44 8.05 1.17
C MET A 1 -13.21 8.09 2.68
N SER A 2 -12.50 7.12 3.25
CA SER A 2 -12.17 7.11 4.69
C SER A 2 -10.81 7.75 4.92
N GLN A 3 -10.77 8.87 5.63
CA GLN A 3 -9.51 9.52 5.99
C GLN A 3 -8.62 8.59 6.84
N ALA A 4 -9.21 7.76 7.69
CA ALA A 4 -8.47 6.77 8.47
C ALA A 4 -7.66 5.80 7.59
N SER A 5 -8.21 5.39 6.45
CA SER A 5 -7.48 4.52 5.51
C SER A 5 -6.26 5.22 4.91
N VAL A 6 -6.39 6.49 4.55
CA VAL A 6 -5.29 7.30 4.03
C VAL A 6 -4.19 7.46 5.08
N GLU A 7 -4.57 7.77 6.32
CA GLU A 7 -3.61 7.90 7.42
C GLU A 7 -2.87 6.59 7.72
N ILE A 8 -3.56 5.44 7.71
CA ILE A 8 -2.92 4.13 7.87
C ILE A 8 -1.88 3.90 6.75
N VAL A 9 -2.22 4.24 5.50
CA VAL A 9 -1.30 4.10 4.37
C VAL A 9 -0.10 5.04 4.50
N LYS A 10 -0.31 6.29 4.91
CA LYS A 10 0.77 7.24 5.17
C LYS A 10 1.74 6.70 6.23
N GLU A 11 1.21 6.24 7.36
CA GLU A 11 2.02 5.69 8.45
C GLU A 11 2.81 4.45 8.01
N PHE A 12 2.21 3.57 7.20
CA PHE A 12 2.91 2.42 6.65
C PHE A 12 4.12 2.83 5.80
N PHE A 13 3.94 3.78 4.89
CA PHE A 13 5.05 4.26 4.05
C PHE A 13 6.09 5.01 4.88
N ALA A 14 5.68 5.85 5.83
CA ALA A 14 6.59 6.55 6.74
C ALA A 14 7.43 5.57 7.58
N ALA A 15 6.83 4.52 8.13
CA ALA A 15 7.51 3.47 8.87
C ALA A 15 8.51 2.68 8.00
N ASN A 16 8.32 2.68 6.67
CA ASN A 16 9.22 2.10 5.69
C ASN A 16 10.20 3.11 5.08
N ARG A 17 10.39 4.27 5.73
CA ARG A 17 11.34 5.33 5.36
C ARG A 17 11.03 6.02 4.03
N PHE A 18 9.76 6.16 3.70
CA PHE A 18 9.32 7.00 2.60
C PHE A 18 8.96 8.39 3.09
N PHE A 19 9.31 9.39 2.29
CA PHE A 19 8.63 10.67 2.33
C PHE A 19 7.27 10.52 1.67
N VAL A 20 6.22 11.01 2.32
CA VAL A 20 4.84 10.89 1.84
C VAL A 20 4.24 12.28 1.75
N LEU A 21 3.69 12.62 0.58
CA LEU A 21 2.99 13.88 0.32
C LEU A 21 1.58 13.57 -0.19
N GLY A 22 0.63 14.43 0.12
CA GLY A 22 -0.78 14.29 -0.26
C GLY A 22 -1.68 14.04 0.95
N ASP A 23 -2.93 14.49 0.88
CA ASP A 23 -3.88 14.46 1.98
C ASP A 23 -5.20 13.75 1.63
N GLU A 24 -5.39 13.45 0.36
CA GLU A 24 -6.52 12.73 -0.16
C GLU A 24 -6.12 11.29 -0.52
N ASP A 25 -6.89 10.66 -1.37
CA ASP A 25 -6.67 9.27 -1.79
C ASP A 25 -5.51 9.06 -2.78
N ILE A 26 -4.83 10.14 -3.16
CA ILE A 26 -3.61 10.12 -3.98
C ILE A 26 -2.43 10.58 -3.14
N LEU A 27 -1.47 9.70 -2.98
CA LEU A 27 -0.24 9.98 -2.26
C LEU A 27 0.97 9.88 -3.20
N PHE A 28 1.95 10.74 -2.98
CA PHE A 28 3.24 10.72 -3.65
C PHE A 28 4.27 10.23 -2.65
N ILE A 29 4.98 9.15 -2.98
CA ILE A 29 5.95 8.53 -2.10
C ILE A 29 7.34 8.54 -2.71
N ARG A 30 8.36 8.79 -1.88
CA ARG A 30 9.77 8.69 -2.23
C ARG A 30 10.55 7.98 -1.15
N ASN A 31 11.20 6.88 -1.49
CA ASN A 31 12.06 6.16 -0.58
C ASN A 31 13.37 6.93 -0.37
N SER A 32 13.67 7.29 0.88
CA SER A 32 14.87 8.03 1.24
C SER A 32 16.17 7.21 1.10
N LEU A 33 16.07 5.89 1.04
CA LEU A 33 17.20 4.96 1.04
C LEU A 33 17.35 4.15 -0.25
N ALA A 34 16.37 4.20 -1.17
CA ALA A 34 16.43 3.40 -2.39
C ALA A 34 17.64 3.79 -3.24
N ARG A 35 18.50 2.79 -3.50
CA ARG A 35 19.57 2.91 -4.47
C ARG A 35 19.03 2.61 -5.87
N GLU A 36 19.67 3.15 -6.91
CA GLU A 36 19.25 2.95 -8.31
C GLU A 36 19.26 1.47 -8.75
N SER A 37 20.01 0.63 -8.05
CA SER A 37 20.12 -0.81 -8.31
C SER A 37 19.11 -1.68 -7.55
N ALA A 38 18.17 -1.10 -6.81
CA ALA A 38 17.12 -1.90 -6.16
C ALA A 38 16.24 -2.54 -7.22
N GLY A 39 16.01 -3.85 -7.12
CA GLY A 39 15.12 -4.59 -8.01
C GLY A 39 13.69 -4.04 -8.00
N SER A 40 12.84 -4.51 -8.90
CA SER A 40 11.43 -4.19 -8.87
C SER A 40 10.68 -5.25 -8.06
N PRO A 41 9.75 -4.85 -7.18
CA PRO A 41 8.91 -5.80 -6.45
C PRO A 41 7.98 -6.55 -7.41
N GLY A 42 7.44 -7.68 -6.96
CA GLY A 42 6.37 -8.37 -7.66
C GLY A 42 5.11 -7.50 -7.80
N PHE A 43 4.16 -7.91 -8.65
CA PHE A 43 2.95 -7.11 -8.87
C PHE A 43 2.08 -6.97 -7.61
N VAL A 44 1.87 -8.04 -6.87
CA VAL A 44 1.31 -7.97 -5.49
C VAL A 44 2.49 -7.78 -4.57
N ILE A 45 2.60 -6.61 -3.98
CA ILE A 45 3.77 -6.18 -3.22
C ILE A 45 3.60 -6.58 -1.75
N PRO A 46 4.41 -7.51 -1.25
CA PRO A 46 4.46 -7.82 0.18
C PRO A 46 5.02 -6.62 0.98
N SER A 47 4.70 -6.55 2.26
CA SER A 47 5.13 -5.44 3.11
C SER A 47 6.65 -5.33 3.27
N ASP A 48 7.38 -6.42 3.19
CA ASP A 48 8.84 -6.49 3.28
C ASP A 48 9.57 -6.07 1.99
N GLU A 49 8.90 -6.20 0.82
CA GLU A 49 9.43 -5.78 -0.47
C GLU A 49 9.15 -4.32 -0.83
N ILE A 50 8.39 -3.60 0.00
CA ILE A 50 8.00 -2.21 -0.30
C ILE A 50 9.21 -1.28 -0.51
N THR A 51 10.33 -1.56 0.15
CA THR A 51 11.57 -0.77 0.06
C THR A 51 12.26 -0.87 -1.30
N LEU A 52 11.87 -1.78 -2.18
CA LEU A 52 12.34 -1.88 -3.56
C LEU A 52 11.77 -0.76 -4.45
N ILE A 53 10.68 -0.11 -4.02
CA ILE A 53 10.10 1.02 -4.74
C ILE A 53 10.92 2.28 -4.42
N LYS A 54 11.35 2.99 -5.47
CA LYS A 54 12.06 4.26 -5.33
C LYS A 54 11.10 5.44 -5.18
N ASN A 55 10.26 5.64 -6.18
CA ASN A 55 9.25 6.70 -6.23
C ASN A 55 7.92 6.10 -6.66
N GLY A 56 6.81 6.64 -6.16
CA GLY A 56 5.51 6.16 -6.55
C GLY A 56 4.39 7.18 -6.42
N VAL A 57 3.35 6.96 -7.19
CA VAL A 57 2.02 7.52 -6.97
C VAL A 57 1.13 6.40 -6.47
N VAL A 58 0.52 6.62 -5.33
CA VAL A 58 -0.29 5.62 -4.62
C VAL A 58 -1.74 6.09 -4.61
N LYS A 59 -2.65 5.30 -5.18
CA LYS A 59 -4.10 5.50 -5.04
C LYS A 59 -4.60 4.61 -3.92
N VAL A 60 -5.32 5.20 -2.96
CA VAL A 60 -5.89 4.49 -1.81
C VAL A 60 -7.38 4.28 -2.03
N ILE A 61 -7.83 3.03 -2.06
CA ILE A 61 -9.24 2.68 -2.14
C ILE A 61 -9.71 2.14 -0.77
N SER A 62 -10.66 2.83 -0.17
CA SER A 62 -11.16 2.52 1.20
C SER A 62 -12.50 1.77 1.23
N TRP A 63 -12.83 1.00 0.19
CA TRP A 63 -14.08 0.21 0.13
C TRP A 63 -13.92 -1.13 0.85
N HIS A 64 -13.71 -1.10 2.16
CA HIS A 64 -13.31 -2.27 2.97
C HIS A 64 -14.28 -3.46 2.98
N THR A 65 -15.51 -3.27 2.54
CA THR A 65 -16.50 -4.35 2.41
C THR A 65 -16.42 -5.06 1.06
N MET A 66 -15.59 -4.60 0.14
CA MET A 66 -15.52 -5.12 -1.23
C MET A 66 -14.22 -5.87 -1.51
N LYS A 67 -14.35 -6.96 -2.28
CA LYS A 67 -13.21 -7.63 -2.92
C LYS A 67 -13.09 -7.14 -4.36
N PHE A 68 -11.88 -6.84 -4.80
CA PHE A 68 -11.60 -6.28 -6.12
C PHE A 68 -11.61 -7.37 -7.20
N THR A 69 -12.80 -7.84 -7.52
CA THR A 69 -13.06 -8.79 -8.62
C THR A 69 -13.00 -8.11 -9.98
N PRO A 70 -12.86 -8.86 -11.10
CA PRO A 70 -12.94 -8.31 -12.46
C PRO A 70 -14.20 -7.46 -12.69
N ALA A 71 -15.34 -7.90 -12.16
CA ALA A 71 -16.61 -7.17 -12.28
C ALA A 71 -16.57 -5.79 -11.56
N VAL A 72 -15.96 -5.73 -10.37
CA VAL A 72 -15.79 -4.47 -9.61
C VAL A 72 -14.86 -3.53 -10.37
N LEU A 73 -13.74 -4.03 -10.87
CA LEU A 73 -12.75 -3.22 -11.61
C LEU A 73 -13.34 -2.66 -12.92
N ASN A 74 -14.11 -3.45 -13.65
CA ASN A 74 -14.74 -3.02 -14.91
C ASN A 74 -15.88 -2.03 -14.69
N LYS A 75 -16.60 -2.13 -13.56
CA LYS A 75 -17.73 -1.26 -13.23
C LYS A 75 -17.27 0.12 -12.73
N ASN A 76 -16.05 0.23 -12.21
CA ASN A 76 -15.52 1.45 -11.57
C ASN A 76 -14.22 1.90 -12.24
N PRO A 77 -14.26 2.42 -13.48
CA PRO A 77 -13.07 2.85 -14.22
C PRO A 77 -12.31 3.99 -13.54
N GLU A 78 -12.96 4.78 -12.69
CA GLU A 78 -12.37 5.88 -11.92
C GLU A 78 -11.26 5.43 -10.96
N ILE A 79 -11.19 4.13 -10.64
CA ILE A 79 -10.08 3.54 -9.88
C ILE A 79 -8.74 3.81 -10.59
N PHE A 80 -8.76 3.90 -11.92
CA PHE A 80 -7.56 4.00 -12.76
C PHE A 80 -7.25 5.43 -13.22
N ASP A 81 -8.04 6.43 -12.85
CA ASP A 81 -7.87 7.82 -13.32
C ASP A 81 -6.49 8.39 -12.97
N PHE A 82 -5.88 7.93 -11.86
CA PHE A 82 -4.56 8.37 -11.43
C PHE A 82 -3.41 7.85 -12.31
N VAL A 83 -3.67 6.89 -13.20
CA VAL A 83 -2.68 6.39 -14.17
C VAL A 83 -2.46 7.38 -15.31
N ALA A 84 -3.44 8.27 -15.55
CA ALA A 84 -3.36 9.29 -16.59
C ALA A 84 -2.16 10.23 -16.39
N GLY A 85 -1.65 10.78 -17.50
CA GLY A 85 -0.41 11.55 -17.56
C GLY A 85 -0.36 12.82 -16.70
N SER A 86 -1.51 13.30 -16.16
CA SER A 86 -1.60 14.47 -15.29
C SER A 86 -0.69 14.38 -14.05
N TYR A 87 -0.55 13.21 -13.46
CA TYR A 87 0.30 13.00 -12.27
C TYR A 87 1.79 12.98 -12.60
N ARG A 88 2.19 12.67 -13.85
CA ARG A 88 3.60 12.71 -14.27
C ARG A 88 4.24 14.09 -14.07
N HIS A 89 3.50 15.15 -14.36
CA HIS A 89 3.99 16.52 -14.15
C HIS A 89 4.21 16.83 -12.66
N ILE A 90 3.29 16.38 -11.79
CA ILE A 90 3.39 16.58 -10.34
C ILE A 90 4.59 15.80 -9.80
N VAL A 91 4.75 14.53 -10.20
CA VAL A 91 5.88 13.68 -9.78
C VAL A 91 7.22 14.31 -10.22
N LYS A 92 7.32 14.74 -11.47
CA LYS A 92 8.51 15.42 -11.98
C LYS A 92 8.85 16.68 -11.19
N LYS A 93 7.85 17.50 -10.88
CA LYS A 93 8.03 18.72 -10.08
C LYS A 93 8.43 18.40 -8.62
N THR A 94 7.85 17.34 -8.03
CA THR A 94 8.04 16.99 -6.62
C THR A 94 9.34 16.24 -6.38
N PHE A 95 9.67 15.29 -7.25
CA PHE A 95 10.80 14.38 -7.03
C PHE A 95 11.98 14.60 -7.98
N MET A 96 11.87 15.52 -8.95
CA MET A 96 12.86 15.77 -10.00
C MET A 96 13.19 14.53 -10.87
N GLU A 97 12.27 13.57 -10.93
CA GLU A 97 12.40 12.30 -11.65
C GLU A 97 11.16 12.03 -12.51
N GLU A 98 11.36 11.32 -13.62
CA GLU A 98 10.27 10.97 -14.54
C GLU A 98 9.76 9.53 -14.34
N ASN A 99 10.59 8.68 -13.76
CA ASN A 99 10.26 7.29 -13.49
C ASN A 99 9.62 7.14 -12.11
N PHE A 100 8.42 6.59 -12.07
CA PHE A 100 7.70 6.30 -10.83
C PHE A 100 6.78 5.09 -11.02
N SER A 101 6.53 4.38 -9.92
CA SER A 101 5.59 3.26 -9.88
C SER A 101 4.17 3.76 -9.60
N ARG A 102 3.18 3.20 -10.29
CA ARG A 102 1.76 3.43 -10.05
C ARG A 102 1.23 2.30 -9.17
N ILE A 103 0.94 2.63 -7.93
CA ILE A 103 0.61 1.66 -6.89
C ILE A 103 -0.85 1.83 -6.50
N LEU A 104 -1.57 0.72 -6.46
CA LEU A 104 -2.94 0.70 -5.99
C LEU A 104 -3.01 0.01 -4.63
N VAL A 105 -3.49 0.73 -3.61
CA VAL A 105 -3.80 0.15 -2.29
C VAL A 105 -5.28 -0.18 -2.24
N ILE A 106 -5.61 -1.45 -2.05
CA ILE A 106 -6.97 -1.98 -2.06
C ILE A 106 -7.30 -2.78 -0.81
N PRO A 107 -8.57 -2.87 -0.40
CA PRO A 107 -9.00 -3.69 0.73
C PRO A 107 -8.59 -5.15 0.62
N ALA A 108 -8.93 -5.83 -0.47
CA ALA A 108 -8.58 -7.22 -0.69
C ALA A 108 -8.71 -7.65 -2.15
N LEU A 109 -7.88 -8.60 -2.54
CA LEU A 109 -8.04 -9.38 -3.77
C LEU A 109 -9.07 -10.49 -3.59
N PRO A 110 -9.67 -11.02 -4.67
CA PRO A 110 -10.54 -12.19 -4.62
C PRO A 110 -9.86 -13.41 -3.98
N SER A 111 -10.62 -14.19 -3.22
CA SER A 111 -10.12 -15.44 -2.63
C SER A 111 -9.97 -16.55 -3.67
N SER A 112 -10.83 -16.57 -4.70
CA SER A 112 -10.72 -17.50 -5.83
C SER A 112 -9.49 -17.16 -6.66
N GLU A 113 -8.66 -18.15 -6.94
CA GLU A 113 -7.42 -17.98 -7.70
C GLU A 113 -7.66 -17.43 -9.10
N ASN A 114 -8.63 -18.00 -9.82
CA ASN A 114 -8.96 -17.55 -11.19
C ASN A 114 -9.39 -16.07 -11.20
N LEU A 115 -10.31 -15.69 -10.31
CA LEU A 115 -10.76 -14.29 -10.21
C LEU A 115 -9.61 -13.35 -9.80
N ARG A 116 -8.67 -13.81 -8.98
CA ARG A 116 -7.49 -13.05 -8.58
C ARG A 116 -6.55 -12.83 -9.76
N ILE A 117 -6.28 -13.86 -10.54
CA ILE A 117 -5.46 -13.78 -11.76
C ILE A 117 -6.08 -12.79 -12.75
N ASP A 118 -7.38 -12.91 -13.02
CA ASP A 118 -8.09 -12.02 -13.93
C ASP A 118 -8.09 -10.57 -13.45
N SER A 119 -8.28 -10.35 -12.14
CA SER A 119 -8.22 -9.01 -11.55
C SER A 119 -6.83 -8.39 -11.70
N ILE A 120 -5.78 -9.16 -11.44
CA ILE A 120 -4.38 -8.73 -11.63
C ILE A 120 -4.11 -8.39 -13.09
N LYS A 121 -4.59 -9.21 -14.03
CA LYS A 121 -4.45 -8.97 -15.46
C LYS A 121 -5.09 -7.63 -15.86
N ILE A 122 -6.33 -7.36 -15.44
CA ILE A 122 -7.03 -6.10 -15.72
C ILE A 122 -6.24 -4.91 -15.16
N MET A 123 -5.78 -4.98 -13.92
CA MET A 123 -5.01 -3.90 -13.31
C MET A 123 -3.70 -3.61 -14.05
N LYS A 124 -2.97 -4.66 -14.48
CA LYS A 124 -1.77 -4.52 -15.30
C LYS A 124 -2.06 -3.87 -16.65
N GLU A 125 -3.11 -4.32 -17.35
CA GLU A 125 -3.54 -3.76 -18.63
C GLU A 125 -3.96 -2.28 -18.52
N LYS A 126 -4.47 -1.88 -17.35
CA LYS A 126 -4.79 -0.48 -17.03
C LYS A 126 -3.58 0.35 -16.61
N GLY A 127 -2.38 -0.23 -16.58
CA GLY A 127 -1.12 0.49 -16.32
C GLY A 127 -0.76 0.62 -14.85
N ILE A 128 -1.30 -0.22 -13.97
CA ILE A 128 -0.85 -0.35 -12.58
C ILE A 128 0.45 -1.14 -12.56
N ASP A 129 1.45 -0.65 -11.82
CA ASP A 129 2.76 -1.28 -11.67
C ASP A 129 2.82 -2.20 -10.45
N GLY A 130 1.98 -1.95 -9.44
CA GLY A 130 1.90 -2.80 -8.25
C GLY A 130 0.64 -2.59 -7.41
N VAL A 131 0.30 -3.62 -6.64
CA VAL A 131 -0.86 -3.63 -5.73
C VAL A 131 -0.43 -4.01 -4.32
N ILE A 132 -0.93 -3.26 -3.33
CA ILE A 132 -0.77 -3.57 -1.90
C ILE A 132 -2.18 -3.79 -1.32
N THR A 133 -2.37 -4.85 -0.54
CA THR A 133 -3.64 -5.07 0.16
C THR A 133 -3.60 -4.50 1.57
N PHE A 134 -4.72 -4.00 2.08
CA PHE A 134 -4.80 -3.52 3.46
C PHE A 134 -4.36 -4.55 4.51
N PRO A 135 -4.71 -5.84 4.42
CA PRO A 135 -4.21 -6.84 5.35
C PRO A 135 -2.68 -6.93 5.40
N SER A 136 -2.02 -6.95 4.23
CA SER A 136 -0.56 -6.97 4.15
C SER A 136 0.06 -5.69 4.72
N LEU A 137 -0.52 -4.54 4.39
CA LEU A 137 -0.07 -3.23 4.86
C LEU A 137 -0.18 -3.09 6.39
N ILE A 138 -1.34 -3.46 6.96
CA ILE A 138 -1.57 -3.40 8.41
C ILE A 138 -0.64 -4.37 9.13
N ALA A 139 -0.47 -5.60 8.64
CA ALA A 139 0.47 -6.56 9.22
C ALA A 139 1.89 -5.99 9.25
N GLY A 140 2.39 -5.46 8.13
CA GLY A 140 3.72 -4.86 8.06
C GLY A 140 3.89 -3.62 8.93
N LEU A 141 2.80 -2.86 9.19
CA LEU A 141 2.84 -1.74 10.12
C LEU A 141 2.89 -2.22 11.58
N ILE A 142 2.07 -3.21 11.94
CA ILE A 142 2.06 -3.83 13.29
C ILE A 142 3.42 -4.41 13.63
N ASP A 143 4.09 -5.07 12.68
CA ASP A 143 5.42 -5.66 12.90
C ASP A 143 6.46 -4.62 13.30
N LYS A 144 6.33 -3.38 12.80
CA LYS A 144 7.25 -2.26 13.08
C LYS A 144 6.93 -1.49 14.37
N ILE A 145 5.75 -1.69 14.94
CA ILE A 145 5.33 -0.99 16.16
C ILE A 145 5.84 -1.73 17.40
N GLU A 146 6.56 -1.00 18.25
CA GLU A 146 7.01 -1.49 19.54
C GLU A 146 5.99 -1.19 20.64
N ALA A 147 5.52 -2.21 21.35
CA ALA A 147 4.46 -2.08 22.37
C ALA A 147 4.83 -1.15 23.55
N ARG A 148 6.12 -0.91 23.78
CA ARG A 148 6.63 -0.06 24.89
C ARG A 148 7.02 1.35 24.47
N GLN A 149 6.95 1.67 23.17
CA GLN A 149 7.26 3.00 22.65
C GLN A 149 5.97 3.83 22.56
N VAL A 150 6.05 5.13 22.80
CA VAL A 150 4.94 6.07 22.60
C VAL A 150 5.05 6.66 21.20
N TYR A 151 3.93 6.74 20.49
CA TYR A 151 3.86 7.27 19.14
C TYR A 151 3.03 8.56 19.11
N LEU A 152 3.48 9.55 18.33
CA LEU A 152 2.74 10.81 18.14
C LEU A 152 1.55 10.62 17.19
N SER A 153 1.66 9.68 16.25
CA SER A 153 0.58 9.36 15.33
C SER A 153 -0.53 8.60 16.04
N SER A 154 -1.78 9.05 15.86
CA SER A 154 -2.96 8.38 16.44
C SER A 154 -3.10 6.94 15.95
N VAL A 155 -2.78 6.67 14.68
CA VAL A 155 -2.82 5.31 14.09
C VAL A 155 -1.83 4.41 14.81
N ASN A 156 -0.56 4.82 14.89
CA ASN A 156 0.49 4.02 15.52
C ASN A 156 0.23 3.83 17.01
N GLU A 157 -0.32 4.84 17.70
CA GLU A 157 -0.66 4.74 19.12
C GLU A 157 -1.81 3.76 19.37
N VAL A 158 -2.86 3.75 18.53
CA VAL A 158 -3.94 2.76 18.61
C VAL A 158 -3.39 1.35 18.36
N LEU A 159 -2.57 1.16 17.32
CA LEU A 159 -1.96 -0.15 17.04
C LEU A 159 -1.03 -0.61 18.17
N ARG A 160 -0.27 0.32 18.77
CA ARG A 160 0.55 0.05 19.96
C ARG A 160 -0.28 -0.45 21.14
N ILE A 161 -1.40 0.22 21.44
CA ILE A 161 -2.31 -0.17 22.49
C ILE A 161 -2.85 -1.58 22.25
N LEU A 162 -3.32 -1.85 21.04
CA LEU A 162 -3.83 -3.16 20.65
C LEU A 162 -2.74 -4.25 20.76
N LYS A 163 -1.50 -3.93 20.37
CA LYS A 163 -0.35 -4.85 20.52
C LYS A 163 0.00 -5.08 21.99
N PHE A 164 0.01 -4.03 22.80
CA PHE A 164 0.29 -4.13 24.25
C PHE A 164 -0.72 -5.03 24.97
N TYR A 165 -1.99 -4.93 24.65
CA TYR A 165 -3.05 -5.76 25.21
C TYR A 165 -3.22 -7.11 24.50
N ARG A 166 -2.32 -7.48 23.57
CA ARG A 166 -2.31 -8.75 22.85
C ARG A 166 -3.59 -9.04 22.04
N PHE A 167 -4.22 -8.00 21.50
CA PHE A 167 -5.33 -8.16 20.54
C PHE A 167 -4.85 -8.72 19.20
N PHE A 168 -3.57 -8.56 18.86
CA PHE A 168 -2.97 -9.26 17.74
C PHE A 168 -2.35 -10.56 18.25
N VAL A 169 -2.93 -11.68 17.87
CA VAL A 169 -2.36 -13.01 18.12
C VAL A 169 -1.19 -13.15 17.14
N GLU A 170 0.04 -13.13 17.67
CA GLU A 170 1.18 -13.64 16.90
C GLU A 170 0.84 -15.08 16.54
N LYS A 171 0.87 -15.43 15.24
CA LYS A 171 0.82 -16.83 14.84
C LYS A 171 2.06 -17.47 15.44
N GLU A 172 1.91 -18.17 16.56
CA GLU A 172 2.94 -19.09 17.02
C GLU A 172 3.31 -19.96 15.82
N GLN A 173 4.57 -19.90 15.44
CA GLN A 173 5.11 -20.88 14.51
C GLN A 173 4.96 -22.22 15.23
N ILE A 174 3.93 -22.96 14.86
CA ILE A 174 3.84 -24.37 15.22
C ILE A 174 5.02 -25.01 14.51
N LEU A 175 6.13 -25.18 15.23
CA LEU A 175 7.23 -26.00 14.76
C LEU A 175 6.66 -27.39 14.51
N PRO A 176 6.79 -27.95 13.30
CA PRO A 176 6.41 -29.33 13.07
C PRO A 176 7.33 -30.19 13.94
N PHE A 177 6.73 -30.94 14.85
CA PHE A 177 7.41 -32.01 15.58
C PHE A 177 7.81 -33.11 14.62
#